data_75d691aa8371925d41378ba88a1cb8c5
#
_entry.id   75d691aa8371925d41378ba88a1cb8c5
#
_cell.length_a   1.000
_cell.length_b   1.000
_cell.length_c   1.000
_cell.angle_alpha   90.00
_cell.angle_beta   90.00
_cell.angle_gamma   90.00
#
_symmetry.space_group_name_H-M   'P 1'
#
loop_
_entity.id
_entity.type
_entity.pdbx_description
1 polymer ?
#
loop_
_entity_poly.entity_id
_entity_poly.type
_entity_poly.pdbx_seq_one_letter_code
_entity_poly.pdbx_strand_id
1 'polypeptide(L)'
;MDYLVKNGVLVTGEGQRRGDILVSGGKIAALGTGLAQEGAQVLDASGCLVFPGFIDVHTHLDMECAAGVTADDFPSGTRAALAGGTTCILDFATQDKGGTLQQALDAWHRKAAGKSACDYGFHMAITDWTEDIPQQMEAMCRQGVTSFKVYLAYDNLRLTPEQVGKVLSAAARLGALVCAHCEDGDAVNQGVARQKALGNMGPQAHPLSRPNWVEGSAVAQFLDLAKQAGAEAYVVHLSTREGLEAIRQARQGGQTVWAETCPQYLTLTDQVYALPDFEGAKFVCSPPIRSQADLEALRQAAQAGEIQTVATDHCSFRFHGQKDLGKEDFSLIPNGLPGIQHRPLVMYALSQGDCPLTPSQLCALLSEAPAKIYGLYPRKGSLEVGADGDLVIWDPNAPVTIRAKDQLQATDYTPFEGWACPGSPRTVLLRGQIRVQDGQVLEGFPGQFIPRSTR
;
A
#
# COMPACT_ATOMS: atom_id res chain seq x y z
N MET A 1 21.66 -2.91 -21.50
CA MET A 1 20.96 -2.52 -22.76
C MET A 1 20.32 -1.18 -22.47
N ASP A 2 20.41 -0.27 -23.42
CA ASP A 2 19.81 1.06 -23.28
C ASP A 2 18.46 1.07 -23.99
N TYR A 3 17.52 1.80 -23.44
CA TYR A 3 16.19 1.98 -24.00
C TYR A 3 15.91 3.46 -24.27
N LEU A 4 15.28 3.73 -25.39
CA LEU A 4 14.79 5.05 -25.74
C LEU A 4 13.26 5.01 -25.86
N VAL A 5 12.57 5.43 -24.81
CA VAL A 5 11.11 5.58 -24.80
C VAL A 5 10.77 6.85 -25.57
N LYS A 6 9.96 6.73 -26.63
CA LYS A 6 9.68 7.86 -27.55
C LYS A 6 8.19 8.16 -27.63
N ASN A 7 7.90 9.43 -27.90
CA ASN A 7 6.57 9.93 -28.28
C ASN A 7 5.51 9.81 -27.14
N GLY A 8 5.91 9.50 -25.91
CA GLY A 8 4.99 9.34 -24.80
C GLY A 8 4.50 10.66 -24.19
N VAL A 9 3.44 10.58 -23.40
CA VAL A 9 3.05 11.65 -22.49
C VAL A 9 3.67 11.35 -21.12
N LEU A 10 4.72 12.05 -20.76
CA LEU A 10 5.42 11.94 -19.48
C LEU A 10 4.54 12.53 -18.38
N VAL A 11 4.27 11.75 -17.34
CA VAL A 11 3.37 12.12 -16.24
C VAL A 11 4.15 12.24 -14.96
N THR A 12 4.04 13.39 -14.29
CA THR A 12 4.55 13.65 -12.94
C THR A 12 3.42 14.15 -12.05
N GLY A 13 3.63 14.25 -10.75
CA GLY A 13 2.65 14.84 -9.85
C GLY A 13 2.34 16.32 -10.15
N GLU A 14 3.26 17.02 -10.83
CA GLU A 14 3.11 18.43 -11.14
C GLU A 14 2.41 18.69 -12.49
N GLY A 15 2.42 17.70 -13.42
CA GLY A 15 1.81 17.90 -14.73
C GLY A 15 2.15 16.81 -15.74
N GLN A 16 1.79 17.09 -16.99
CA GLN A 16 2.01 16.20 -18.12
C GLN A 16 2.70 16.96 -19.26
N ARG A 17 3.62 16.28 -19.95
CA ARG A 17 4.27 16.84 -21.15
C ARG A 17 4.61 15.73 -22.15
N ARG A 18 4.56 16.00 -23.43
CA ARG A 18 5.12 15.10 -24.44
C ARG A 18 6.63 15.08 -24.33
N GLY A 19 7.24 13.91 -24.49
CA GLY A 19 8.69 13.79 -24.42
C GLY A 19 9.18 12.37 -24.63
N ASP A 20 10.49 12.29 -24.70
CA ASP A 20 11.26 11.05 -24.79
C ASP A 20 12.08 10.87 -23.52
N ILE A 21 12.35 9.61 -23.16
CA ILE A 21 13.21 9.23 -22.02
C ILE A 21 14.30 8.30 -22.55
N LEU A 22 15.56 8.67 -22.33
CA LEU A 22 16.67 7.74 -22.47
C LEU A 22 16.94 7.06 -21.13
N VAL A 23 16.89 5.74 -21.12
CA VAL A 23 17.29 4.91 -19.98
C VAL A 23 18.60 4.20 -20.35
N SER A 24 19.66 4.47 -19.60
CA SER A 24 20.99 3.88 -19.79
C SER A 24 21.60 3.53 -18.43
N GLY A 25 22.30 2.40 -18.36
CA GLY A 25 22.93 1.94 -17.12
C GLY A 25 21.92 1.73 -15.95
N GLY A 26 20.66 1.44 -16.26
CA GLY A 26 19.62 1.27 -15.26
C GLY A 26 19.00 2.56 -14.72
N LYS A 27 19.39 3.71 -15.25
CA LYS A 27 18.98 5.06 -14.81
C LYS A 27 18.34 5.84 -15.94
N ILE A 28 17.53 6.84 -15.59
CA ILE A 28 17.09 7.87 -16.51
C ILE A 28 18.32 8.73 -16.81
N ALA A 29 18.82 8.66 -18.06
CA ALA A 29 20.02 9.35 -18.49
C ALA A 29 19.70 10.71 -19.13
N ALA A 30 18.56 10.83 -19.83
CA ALA A 30 18.12 12.07 -20.44
C ALA A 30 16.61 12.13 -20.59
N LEU A 31 16.08 13.36 -20.59
CA LEU A 31 14.69 13.70 -20.87
C LEU A 31 14.67 14.80 -21.91
N GLY A 32 13.80 14.71 -22.92
CA GLY A 32 13.71 15.73 -23.96
C GLY A 32 12.68 15.40 -25.03
N THR A 33 12.82 16.03 -26.17
CA THR A 33 12.07 15.74 -27.39
C THR A 33 13.04 15.48 -28.55
N GLY A 34 12.73 14.49 -29.38
CA GLY A 34 13.60 14.14 -30.51
C GLY A 34 14.94 13.50 -30.08
N LEU A 35 14.97 12.88 -28.89
CA LEU A 35 16.17 12.19 -28.43
C LEU A 35 16.57 11.08 -29.43
N ALA A 36 17.86 10.91 -29.60
CA ALA A 36 18.44 9.82 -30.37
C ALA A 36 19.66 9.27 -29.62
N GLN A 37 19.79 7.95 -29.61
CA GLN A 37 20.91 7.25 -29.01
C GLN A 37 21.22 6.04 -29.87
N GLU A 38 22.45 6.01 -30.45
CA GLU A 38 22.90 4.88 -31.24
C GLU A 38 22.98 3.62 -30.37
N GLY A 39 22.46 2.50 -30.88
CA GLY A 39 22.44 1.22 -30.18
C GLY A 39 21.37 1.06 -29.12
N ALA A 40 20.60 2.09 -28.78
CA ALA A 40 19.48 1.97 -27.87
C ALA A 40 18.26 1.30 -28.54
N GLN A 41 17.60 0.40 -27.83
CA GLN A 41 16.33 -0.17 -28.27
C GLN A 41 15.21 0.87 -28.12
N VAL A 42 14.49 1.16 -29.20
CA VAL A 42 13.37 2.10 -29.17
C VAL A 42 12.10 1.42 -28.65
N LEU A 43 11.48 2.05 -27.67
CA LEU A 43 10.15 1.70 -27.17
C LEU A 43 9.20 2.83 -27.58
N ASP A 44 8.35 2.58 -28.57
CA ASP A 44 7.37 3.58 -29.00
C ASP A 44 6.22 3.66 -27.98
N ALA A 45 6.09 4.82 -27.34
CA ALA A 45 5.04 5.14 -26.38
C ALA A 45 3.96 6.06 -26.97
N SER A 46 3.82 6.10 -28.30
CA SER A 46 2.78 6.90 -28.97
C SER A 46 1.40 6.54 -28.42
N GLY A 47 0.65 7.56 -28.01
CA GLY A 47 -0.68 7.38 -27.42
C GLY A 47 -0.70 6.90 -25.97
N CYS A 48 0.47 6.61 -25.38
CA CYS A 48 0.58 6.12 -24.00
C CYS A 48 0.96 7.23 -23.02
N LEU A 49 0.57 7.01 -21.76
CA LEU A 49 1.07 7.73 -20.60
C LEU A 49 2.34 7.01 -20.09
N VAL A 50 3.35 7.78 -19.71
CA VAL A 50 4.58 7.24 -19.14
C VAL A 50 4.70 7.76 -17.72
N PHE A 51 4.45 6.87 -16.76
CA PHE A 51 4.59 7.14 -15.34
C PHE A 51 5.95 6.68 -14.82
N PRO A 52 6.47 7.26 -13.73
CA PRO A 52 7.47 6.59 -12.91
C PRO A 52 6.88 5.29 -12.37
N GLY A 53 7.70 4.29 -12.10
CA GLY A 53 7.26 3.05 -11.50
C GLY A 53 6.37 3.28 -10.27
N PHE A 54 5.23 2.59 -10.19
CA PHE A 54 4.35 2.73 -9.03
C PHE A 54 4.99 2.12 -7.79
N ILE A 55 4.64 2.69 -6.62
CA ILE A 55 5.14 2.28 -5.31
C ILE A 55 3.96 1.89 -4.44
N ASP A 56 3.99 0.69 -3.87
CA ASP A 56 3.00 0.24 -2.89
C ASP A 56 3.64 0.20 -1.51
N VAL A 57 3.22 1.09 -0.65
CA VAL A 57 3.83 1.28 0.68
C VAL A 57 3.14 0.49 1.79
N HIS A 58 2.26 -0.44 1.44
CA HIS A 58 1.53 -1.22 2.44
C HIS A 58 1.22 -2.63 1.95
N THR A 59 2.09 -3.57 2.29
CA THR A 59 1.92 -4.98 1.92
C THR A 59 2.28 -5.89 3.10
N HIS A 60 1.69 -7.08 3.12
CA HIS A 60 1.91 -8.13 4.12
C HIS A 60 2.16 -9.47 3.42
N LEU A 61 3.34 -9.59 2.79
CA LEU A 61 3.75 -10.79 2.10
C LEU A 61 4.40 -11.78 3.08
N ASP A 62 4.12 -13.08 2.88
CA ASP A 62 4.74 -14.16 3.67
C ASP A 62 4.57 -13.95 5.19
N MET A 63 3.42 -13.36 5.59
CA MET A 63 3.13 -13.01 6.97
C MET A 63 2.44 -14.19 7.67
N GLU A 64 3.00 -14.59 8.80
CA GLU A 64 2.41 -15.61 9.69
C GLU A 64 1.31 -15.00 10.55
N CYS A 65 0.18 -15.70 10.66
CA CYS A 65 -0.95 -15.33 11.51
C CYS A 65 -1.73 -16.56 11.99
N ALA A 66 -2.77 -16.36 12.78
CA ALA A 66 -3.60 -17.46 13.32
C ALA A 66 -4.25 -18.34 12.22
N ALA A 67 -4.50 -17.79 11.02
CA ALA A 67 -5.04 -18.53 9.88
C ALA A 67 -3.96 -19.21 9.00
N GLY A 68 -2.72 -19.30 9.48
CA GLY A 68 -1.57 -19.78 8.73
C GLY A 68 -0.71 -18.65 8.18
N VAL A 69 -0.19 -18.80 6.96
CA VAL A 69 0.59 -17.78 6.27
C VAL A 69 -0.28 -17.11 5.20
N THR A 70 -0.07 -15.81 4.93
CA THR A 70 -0.70 -15.14 3.80
C THR A 70 -0.46 -15.90 2.49
N ALA A 71 -1.43 -15.89 1.58
CA ALA A 71 -1.39 -16.70 0.36
C ALA A 71 -0.22 -16.31 -0.56
N ASP A 72 0.09 -15.01 -0.62
CA ASP A 72 1.22 -14.51 -1.39
C ASP A 72 2.48 -14.42 -0.52
N ASP A 73 3.55 -15.00 -1.05
CA ASP A 73 4.94 -14.80 -0.61
C ASP A 73 5.61 -13.67 -1.42
N PHE A 74 6.89 -13.38 -1.13
CA PHE A 74 7.63 -12.36 -1.90
C PHE A 74 7.74 -12.71 -3.40
N PRO A 75 8.01 -13.97 -3.83
CA PRO A 75 7.97 -14.31 -5.24
C PRO A 75 6.63 -14.02 -5.93
N SER A 76 5.52 -14.56 -5.42
CA SER A 76 4.20 -14.42 -6.05
C SER A 76 3.66 -13.00 -5.98
N GLY A 77 3.68 -12.39 -4.78
CA GLY A 77 3.15 -11.04 -4.57
C GLY A 77 3.91 -9.98 -5.37
N THR A 78 5.23 -10.05 -5.43
CA THR A 78 6.02 -9.05 -6.18
C THR A 78 5.98 -9.25 -7.69
N ARG A 79 5.76 -10.47 -8.19
CA ARG A 79 5.41 -10.70 -9.60
C ARG A 79 4.06 -10.10 -9.95
N ALA A 80 3.08 -10.27 -9.07
CA ALA A 80 1.76 -9.67 -9.21
C ALA A 80 1.84 -8.13 -9.17
N ALA A 81 2.66 -7.56 -8.28
CA ALA A 81 2.96 -6.13 -8.22
C ALA A 81 3.47 -5.58 -9.55
N LEU A 82 4.49 -6.24 -10.14
CA LEU A 82 5.04 -5.86 -11.45
C LEU A 82 3.98 -5.88 -12.55
N ALA A 83 3.12 -6.91 -12.59
CA ALA A 83 2.05 -7.00 -13.58
C ALA A 83 1.11 -5.79 -13.55
N GLY A 84 0.88 -5.21 -12.36
CA GLY A 84 0.13 -3.97 -12.17
C GLY A 84 0.92 -2.68 -12.43
N GLY A 85 2.24 -2.77 -12.65
CA GLY A 85 3.11 -1.60 -12.82
C GLY A 85 3.81 -1.13 -11.54
N THR A 86 3.66 -1.85 -10.43
CA THR A 86 4.34 -1.54 -9.16
C THR A 86 5.76 -2.08 -9.19
N THR A 87 6.75 -1.19 -9.16
CA THR A 87 8.18 -1.52 -9.26
C THR A 87 8.89 -1.55 -7.90
N CYS A 88 8.24 -1.03 -6.87
CA CYS A 88 8.77 -1.02 -5.51
C CYS A 88 7.64 -1.22 -4.49
N ILE A 89 7.89 -2.02 -3.47
CA ILE A 89 6.97 -2.22 -2.34
C ILE A 89 7.64 -1.86 -1.02
N LEU A 90 6.86 -1.48 -0.02
CA LEU A 90 7.29 -1.43 1.38
C LEU A 90 6.43 -2.42 2.17
N ASP A 91 7.06 -3.45 2.72
CA ASP A 91 6.43 -4.49 3.53
C ASP A 91 6.69 -4.28 5.02
N PHE A 92 5.92 -4.95 5.90
CA PHE A 92 6.02 -4.77 7.34
C PHE A 92 6.80 -5.90 8.00
N ALA A 93 8.09 -5.66 8.28
CA ALA A 93 8.86 -6.52 9.17
C ALA A 93 8.30 -6.39 10.60
N THR A 94 7.73 -7.47 11.12
CA THR A 94 6.98 -7.46 12.38
C THR A 94 7.80 -8.09 13.50
N GLN A 95 7.98 -7.35 14.59
CA GLN A 95 8.64 -7.84 15.81
C GLN A 95 7.77 -8.93 16.46
N ASP A 96 8.37 -10.06 16.80
CA ASP A 96 7.75 -11.01 17.73
C ASP A 96 7.81 -10.48 19.17
N LYS A 97 6.77 -10.73 19.98
CA LYS A 97 6.82 -10.36 21.40
C LYS A 97 7.99 -11.03 22.10
N GLY A 98 8.77 -10.22 22.83
CA GLY A 98 10.03 -10.64 23.45
C GLY A 98 11.23 -10.74 22.49
N GLY A 99 11.02 -10.50 21.19
CA GLY A 99 12.08 -10.46 20.18
C GLY A 99 12.66 -9.05 19.97
N THR A 100 13.75 -8.95 19.22
CA THR A 100 14.37 -7.70 18.85
C THR A 100 13.93 -7.24 17.45
N LEU A 101 14.03 -5.92 17.17
CA LEU A 101 13.76 -5.38 15.84
C LEU A 101 14.74 -5.93 14.80
N GLN A 102 15.99 -6.24 15.21
CA GLN A 102 16.97 -6.84 14.32
C GLN A 102 16.57 -8.25 13.88
N GLN A 103 16.04 -9.07 14.80
CA GLN A 103 15.56 -10.40 14.47
C GLN A 103 14.42 -10.35 13.44
N ALA A 104 13.50 -9.39 13.58
CA ALA A 104 12.44 -9.17 12.62
C ALA A 104 12.98 -8.74 11.25
N LEU A 105 13.91 -7.78 11.22
CA LEU A 105 14.53 -7.32 9.98
C LEU A 105 15.25 -8.46 9.25
N ASP A 106 16.03 -9.26 9.98
CA ASP A 106 16.75 -10.41 9.42
C ASP A 106 15.79 -11.47 8.86
N ALA A 107 14.64 -11.69 9.53
CA ALA A 107 13.62 -12.60 9.06
C ALA A 107 13.02 -12.14 7.72
N TRP A 108 12.66 -10.86 7.61
CA TRP A 108 12.11 -10.30 6.38
C TRP A 108 13.14 -10.26 5.24
N HIS A 109 14.40 -9.97 5.53
CA HIS A 109 15.46 -10.10 4.54
C HIS A 109 15.59 -11.53 4.00
N ARG A 110 15.49 -12.56 4.84
CA ARG A 110 15.52 -13.98 4.39
C ARG A 110 14.30 -14.32 3.50
N LYS A 111 13.14 -13.70 3.74
CA LYS A 111 11.94 -13.88 2.92
C LYS A 111 12.08 -13.22 1.56
N ALA A 112 12.67 -12.01 1.48
CA ALA A 112 12.68 -11.16 0.29
C ALA A 112 13.95 -11.28 -0.58
N ALA A 113 15.14 -11.42 0.04
CA ALA A 113 16.41 -11.33 -0.68
C ALA A 113 16.59 -12.43 -1.73
N GLY A 114 16.85 -12.00 -2.97
CA GLY A 114 16.99 -12.90 -4.12
C GLY A 114 15.70 -13.53 -4.62
N LYS A 115 14.55 -13.24 -3.98
CA LYS A 115 13.24 -13.83 -4.29
C LYS A 115 12.24 -12.79 -4.79
N SER A 116 12.32 -11.56 -4.29
CA SER A 116 11.45 -10.48 -4.75
C SER A 116 11.66 -10.18 -6.23
N ALA A 117 10.59 -10.06 -6.99
CA ALA A 117 10.64 -9.72 -8.41
C ALA A 117 10.73 -8.20 -8.66
N CYS A 118 10.23 -7.36 -7.76
CA CYS A 118 10.40 -5.91 -7.77
C CYS A 118 11.30 -5.45 -6.61
N ASP A 119 11.72 -4.18 -6.63
CA ASP A 119 12.48 -3.61 -5.53
C ASP A 119 11.62 -3.50 -4.27
N TYR A 120 12.24 -3.50 -3.11
CA TYR A 120 11.52 -3.53 -1.85
C TYR A 120 12.23 -2.76 -0.74
N GLY A 121 11.46 -2.36 0.26
CA GLY A 121 11.93 -1.87 1.54
C GLY A 121 11.03 -2.36 2.65
N PHE A 122 11.32 -1.96 3.89
CA PHE A 122 10.56 -2.40 5.04
C PHE A 122 10.15 -1.22 5.94
N HIS A 123 8.93 -1.32 6.49
CA HIS A 123 8.58 -0.70 7.75
C HIS A 123 8.93 -1.65 8.88
N MET A 124 9.22 -1.15 10.07
CA MET A 124 9.41 -1.97 11.25
C MET A 124 8.19 -1.86 12.16
N ALA A 125 7.44 -2.94 12.30
CA ALA A 125 6.32 -3.01 13.23
C ALA A 125 6.81 -3.32 14.65
N ILE A 126 6.54 -2.41 15.58
CA ILE A 126 6.88 -2.53 17.00
C ILE A 126 5.63 -3.04 17.72
N THR A 127 5.70 -4.23 18.28
CA THR A 127 4.60 -4.92 18.95
C THR A 127 4.84 -5.13 20.44
N ASP A 128 6.07 -4.88 20.87
CA ASP A 128 6.49 -4.99 22.26
C ASP A 128 7.41 -3.83 22.62
N TRP A 129 7.36 -3.38 23.87
CA TRP A 129 8.16 -2.28 24.35
C TRP A 129 9.12 -2.73 25.44
N THR A 130 10.40 -2.49 25.20
CA THR A 130 11.48 -2.59 26.19
C THR A 130 12.26 -1.28 26.18
N GLU A 131 13.02 -0.98 27.23
CA GLU A 131 13.71 0.31 27.38
C GLU A 131 14.85 0.52 26.36
N ASP A 132 15.25 -0.52 25.64
CA ASP A 132 16.25 -0.48 24.56
C ASP A 132 15.62 -0.33 23.15
N ILE A 133 14.29 -0.30 23.02
CA ILE A 133 13.61 -0.04 21.73
C ILE A 133 14.12 1.23 21.03
N PRO A 134 14.34 2.37 21.71
CA PRO A 134 14.88 3.56 21.06
C PRO A 134 16.25 3.33 20.39
N GLN A 135 17.14 2.58 21.02
CA GLN A 135 18.45 2.21 20.46
C GLN A 135 18.30 1.25 19.27
N GLN A 136 17.35 0.31 19.36
CA GLN A 136 17.03 -0.59 18.26
C GLN A 136 16.43 0.19 17.07
N MET A 137 15.54 1.16 17.30
CA MET A 137 15.00 2.05 16.24
C MET A 137 16.11 2.82 15.53
N GLU A 138 17.08 3.37 16.29
CA GLU A 138 18.26 4.02 15.72
C GLU A 138 19.08 3.06 14.84
N ALA A 139 19.27 1.81 15.29
CA ALA A 139 19.94 0.77 14.50
C ALA A 139 19.17 0.42 13.21
N MET A 140 17.84 0.43 13.24
CA MET A 140 16.99 0.26 12.04
C MET A 140 17.18 1.41 11.06
N CYS A 141 17.17 2.65 11.53
CA CYS A 141 17.40 3.84 10.70
C CYS A 141 18.76 3.77 9.99
N ARG A 142 19.83 3.37 10.70
CA ARG A 142 21.17 3.17 10.09
C ARG A 142 21.19 2.10 8.99
N GLN A 143 20.29 1.15 9.02
CA GLN A 143 20.12 0.09 8.00
C GLN A 143 19.12 0.48 6.91
N GLY A 144 18.62 1.72 6.90
CA GLY A 144 17.70 2.21 5.87
C GLY A 144 16.23 1.88 6.12
N VAL A 145 15.85 1.45 7.32
CA VAL A 145 14.46 1.29 7.77
C VAL A 145 14.08 2.48 8.63
N THR A 146 13.41 3.47 8.03
CA THR A 146 13.18 4.81 8.62
C THR A 146 11.71 5.09 8.94
N SER A 147 10.89 4.07 8.93
CA SER A 147 9.48 4.15 9.31
C SER A 147 9.10 2.99 10.20
N PHE A 148 8.28 3.29 11.21
CA PHE A 148 7.85 2.34 12.22
C PHE A 148 6.33 2.22 12.23
N LYS A 149 5.81 1.01 12.49
CA LYS A 149 4.38 0.76 12.60
C LYS A 149 4.02 0.45 14.04
N VAL A 150 2.91 1.02 14.49
CA VAL A 150 2.25 0.65 15.75
C VAL A 150 0.81 0.25 15.49
N TYR A 151 0.26 -0.54 16.39
CA TYR A 151 -1.12 -1.00 16.36
C TYR A 151 -1.85 -0.55 17.63
N LEU A 152 -3.07 -0.06 17.47
CA LEU A 152 -3.97 0.27 18.58
C LEU A 152 -5.01 -0.83 18.81
N ALA A 153 -5.11 -1.77 17.86
CA ALA A 153 -5.94 -2.98 17.96
C ALA A 153 -5.08 -4.24 17.84
N TYR A 154 -5.71 -5.41 17.98
CA TYR A 154 -5.08 -6.74 18.01
C TYR A 154 -4.23 -6.97 19.26
N ASP A 155 -4.74 -7.76 20.20
CA ASP A 155 -4.13 -7.96 21.54
C ASP A 155 -2.71 -8.53 21.49
N ASN A 156 -2.36 -9.26 20.45
CA ASN A 156 -1.01 -9.78 20.20
C ASN A 156 -0.05 -8.75 19.57
N LEU A 157 -0.55 -7.62 19.05
CA LEU A 157 0.27 -6.61 18.33
C LEU A 157 0.24 -5.25 19.00
N ARG A 158 -0.86 -4.88 19.64
CA ARG A 158 -1.07 -3.53 20.14
C ARG A 158 -0.14 -3.16 21.29
N LEU A 159 0.25 -1.90 21.27
CA LEU A 159 0.93 -1.22 22.37
C LEU A 159 -0.07 -0.41 23.20
N THR A 160 0.26 -0.14 24.45
CA THR A 160 -0.50 0.81 25.27
C THR A 160 -0.32 2.23 24.74
N PRO A 161 -1.24 3.18 25.01
CA PRO A 161 -1.07 4.58 24.62
C PRO A 161 0.24 5.19 25.11
N GLU A 162 0.69 4.84 26.32
CA GLU A 162 1.99 5.28 26.87
C GLU A 162 3.16 4.76 26.02
N GLN A 163 3.14 3.48 25.64
CA GLN A 163 4.19 2.88 24.81
C GLN A 163 4.19 3.49 23.40
N VAL A 164 3.01 3.74 22.80
CA VAL A 164 2.89 4.47 21.53
C VAL A 164 3.52 5.84 21.61
N GLY A 165 3.26 6.60 22.70
CA GLY A 165 3.89 7.90 22.95
C GLY A 165 5.42 7.82 23.04
N LYS A 166 5.96 6.77 23.67
CA LYS A 166 7.41 6.52 23.73
C LYS A 166 8.00 6.22 22.34
N VAL A 167 7.33 5.39 21.51
CA VAL A 167 7.73 5.13 20.11
C VAL A 167 7.74 6.43 19.30
N LEU A 168 6.67 7.23 19.38
CA LEU A 168 6.57 8.52 18.69
C LEU A 168 7.69 9.47 19.11
N SER A 169 7.96 9.57 20.42
CA SER A 169 9.04 10.42 20.93
C SER A 169 10.44 9.97 20.48
N ALA A 170 10.66 8.65 20.36
CA ALA A 170 11.90 8.12 19.82
C ALA A 170 12.01 8.41 18.32
N ALA A 171 10.94 8.21 17.56
CA ALA A 171 10.89 8.47 16.12
C ALA A 171 11.13 9.96 15.81
N ALA A 172 10.51 10.88 16.56
CA ALA A 172 10.73 12.33 16.41
C ALA A 172 12.21 12.71 16.52
N ARG A 173 12.93 12.15 17.52
CA ARG A 173 14.37 12.40 17.69
C ARG A 173 15.23 11.86 16.54
N LEU A 174 14.76 10.81 15.86
CA LEU A 174 15.46 10.16 14.75
C LEU A 174 15.10 10.74 13.38
N GLY A 175 14.11 11.65 13.29
CA GLY A 175 13.54 12.09 12.02
C GLY A 175 12.85 10.95 11.27
N ALA A 176 12.33 9.97 11.98
CA ALA A 176 11.64 8.80 11.43
C ALA A 176 10.12 8.96 11.49
N LEU A 177 9.41 8.28 10.60
CA LEU A 177 7.95 8.35 10.50
C LEU A 177 7.30 7.21 11.29
N VAL A 178 6.19 7.50 11.99
CA VAL A 178 5.37 6.47 12.63
C VAL A 178 4.04 6.32 11.90
N CYS A 179 3.76 5.08 11.48
CA CYS A 179 2.50 4.66 10.88
C CYS A 179 1.65 3.97 11.94
N ALA A 180 0.32 4.17 11.93
CA ALA A 180 -0.55 3.51 12.91
C ALA A 180 -1.77 2.87 12.28
N HIS A 181 -2.03 1.60 12.69
CA HIS A 181 -3.35 1.00 12.54
C HIS A 181 -4.25 1.55 13.65
N CYS A 182 -5.23 2.35 13.26
CA CYS A 182 -6.05 3.12 14.17
C CYS A 182 -7.46 2.52 14.30
N GLU A 183 -7.61 1.49 15.11
CA GLU A 183 -8.89 1.03 15.64
C GLU A 183 -8.75 0.85 17.17
N ASP A 184 -9.76 1.24 17.94
CA ASP A 184 -9.78 1.01 19.40
C ASP A 184 -9.94 -0.48 19.67
N GLY A 185 -8.87 -1.14 20.12
CA GLY A 185 -8.84 -2.58 20.31
C GLY A 185 -9.81 -3.09 21.38
N ASP A 186 -10.06 -2.33 22.45
CA ASP A 186 -11.01 -2.72 23.48
C ASP A 186 -12.45 -2.60 22.96
N ALA A 187 -12.75 -1.56 22.21
CA ALA A 187 -14.05 -1.39 21.55
C ALA A 187 -14.30 -2.48 20.51
N VAL A 188 -13.29 -2.86 19.74
CA VAL A 188 -13.36 -4.00 18.80
C VAL A 188 -13.69 -5.29 19.52
N ASN A 189 -12.96 -5.61 20.59
CA ASN A 189 -13.17 -6.84 21.37
C ASN A 189 -14.59 -6.89 21.98
N GLN A 190 -15.07 -5.77 22.53
CA GLN A 190 -16.44 -5.64 23.03
C GLN A 190 -17.47 -5.78 21.92
N GLY A 191 -17.21 -5.17 20.74
CA GLY A 191 -18.07 -5.29 19.57
C GLY A 191 -18.21 -6.72 19.09
N VAL A 192 -17.10 -7.45 18.98
CA VAL A 192 -17.09 -8.88 18.62
C VAL A 192 -17.90 -9.70 19.64
N ALA A 193 -17.64 -9.53 20.93
CA ALA A 193 -18.37 -10.24 21.97
C ALA A 193 -19.88 -9.95 21.91
N ARG A 194 -20.27 -8.68 21.67
CA ARG A 194 -21.66 -8.28 21.53
C ARG A 194 -22.34 -8.95 20.32
N GLN A 195 -21.68 -8.98 19.14
CA GLN A 195 -22.28 -9.61 17.97
C GLN A 195 -22.48 -11.11 18.18
N LYS A 196 -21.52 -11.80 18.79
CA LYS A 196 -21.66 -13.22 19.17
C LYS A 196 -22.82 -13.47 20.15
N ALA A 197 -22.96 -12.62 21.18
CA ALA A 197 -24.04 -12.72 22.13
C ALA A 197 -25.42 -12.49 21.49
N LEU A 198 -25.50 -11.76 20.41
CA LEU A 198 -26.73 -11.55 19.61
C LEU A 198 -26.96 -12.69 18.58
N GLY A 199 -26.06 -13.66 18.47
CA GLY A 199 -26.16 -14.74 17.50
C GLY A 199 -25.76 -14.32 16.07
N ASN A 200 -25.16 -13.17 15.88
CA ASN A 200 -24.67 -12.68 14.59
C ASN A 200 -23.31 -13.31 14.30
N MET A 201 -23.28 -14.40 13.56
CA MET A 201 -22.09 -15.21 13.35
C MET A 201 -21.52 -15.10 11.92
N GLY A 202 -22.26 -14.52 10.98
CA GLY A 202 -21.85 -14.35 9.58
C GLY A 202 -20.98 -13.11 9.33
N PRO A 203 -20.48 -12.95 8.07
CA PRO A 203 -19.60 -11.84 7.69
C PRO A 203 -20.19 -10.44 7.99
N GLN A 204 -21.51 -10.30 7.99
CA GLN A 204 -22.20 -9.03 8.29
C GLN A 204 -21.91 -8.53 9.71
N ALA A 205 -21.57 -9.41 10.64
CA ALA A 205 -21.22 -9.04 12.01
C ALA A 205 -19.87 -8.32 12.10
N HIS A 206 -18.99 -8.51 11.10
CA HIS A 206 -17.66 -7.90 11.10
C HIS A 206 -17.72 -6.36 11.13
N PRO A 207 -18.36 -5.64 10.19
CA PRO A 207 -18.47 -4.18 10.27
C PRO A 207 -19.29 -3.71 11.47
N LEU A 208 -20.28 -4.48 11.93
CA LEU A 208 -21.08 -4.15 13.11
C LEU A 208 -20.26 -4.23 14.42
N SER A 209 -19.21 -5.04 14.45
CA SER A 209 -18.28 -5.11 15.59
C SER A 209 -17.25 -3.97 15.59
N ARG A 210 -17.13 -3.20 14.49
CA ARG A 210 -16.12 -2.17 14.26
C ARG A 210 -16.74 -0.91 13.64
N PRO A 211 -17.73 -0.26 14.34
CA PRO A 211 -18.39 0.93 13.82
C PRO A 211 -17.38 2.07 13.60
N ASN A 212 -17.74 3.05 12.79
CA ASN A 212 -16.86 4.13 12.36
C ASN A 212 -16.13 4.86 13.48
N TRP A 213 -16.83 5.10 14.61
CA TRP A 213 -16.25 5.79 15.76
C TRP A 213 -15.04 5.06 16.36
N VAL A 214 -14.94 3.74 16.16
CA VAL A 214 -13.81 2.92 16.63
C VAL A 214 -12.51 3.35 15.91
N GLU A 215 -12.59 3.62 14.62
CA GLU A 215 -11.47 4.18 13.87
C GLU A 215 -11.29 5.67 14.19
N GLY A 216 -12.37 6.46 14.16
CA GLY A 216 -12.29 7.91 14.38
C GLY A 216 -11.66 8.30 15.72
N SER A 217 -12.05 7.63 16.81
CA SER A 217 -11.49 7.86 18.14
C SER A 217 -10.02 7.45 18.25
N ALA A 218 -9.66 6.31 17.64
CA ALA A 218 -8.30 5.83 17.64
C ALA A 218 -7.37 6.72 16.79
N VAL A 219 -7.85 7.24 15.65
CA VAL A 219 -7.12 8.25 14.87
C VAL A 219 -6.87 9.50 15.70
N ALA A 220 -7.91 10.04 16.35
CA ALA A 220 -7.77 11.21 17.21
C ALA A 220 -6.76 10.98 18.33
N GLN A 221 -6.83 9.84 19.03
CA GLN A 221 -5.88 9.47 20.08
C GLN A 221 -4.43 9.39 19.57
N PHE A 222 -4.22 8.72 18.44
CA PHE A 222 -2.89 8.60 17.84
C PHE A 222 -2.30 9.97 17.49
N LEU A 223 -3.12 10.85 16.88
CA LEU A 223 -2.68 12.19 16.50
C LEU A 223 -2.40 13.09 17.72
N ASP A 224 -3.17 12.95 18.81
CA ASP A 224 -2.87 13.65 20.07
C ASP A 224 -1.55 13.19 20.68
N LEU A 225 -1.27 11.88 20.68
CA LEU A 225 0.01 11.33 21.14
C LEU A 225 1.17 11.81 20.24
N ALA A 226 0.99 11.85 18.92
CA ALA A 226 1.98 12.36 17.98
C ALA A 226 2.27 13.86 18.21
N LYS A 227 1.23 14.66 18.47
CA LYS A 227 1.37 16.08 18.83
C LYS A 227 2.20 16.26 20.09
N GLN A 228 1.88 15.51 21.14
CA GLN A 228 2.61 15.59 22.42
C GLN A 228 4.09 15.19 22.25
N ALA A 229 4.37 14.23 21.37
CA ALA A 229 5.73 13.78 21.07
C ALA A 229 6.48 14.69 20.09
N GLY A 230 5.83 15.65 19.43
CA GLY A 230 6.41 16.45 18.35
C GLY A 230 6.76 15.61 17.12
N ALA A 231 6.03 14.52 16.87
CA ALA A 231 6.28 13.57 15.78
C ALA A 231 5.35 13.82 14.58
N GLU A 232 5.87 13.56 13.39
CA GLU A 232 5.02 13.38 12.21
C GLU A 232 4.24 12.06 12.33
N ALA A 233 2.99 12.06 11.85
CA ALA A 233 2.10 10.92 11.93
C ALA A 233 1.64 10.46 10.54
N TYR A 234 1.49 9.15 10.37
CA TYR A 234 0.93 8.56 9.17
C TYR A 234 -0.20 7.61 9.53
N VAL A 235 -1.42 7.97 9.11
CA VAL A 235 -2.61 7.13 9.31
C VAL A 235 -2.73 6.21 8.09
N VAL A 236 -2.54 4.90 8.30
CA VAL A 236 -2.66 3.90 7.24
C VAL A 236 -4.12 3.54 6.97
N HIS A 237 -4.43 3.04 5.77
CA HIS A 237 -5.72 2.44 5.37
C HIS A 237 -6.96 3.13 5.95
N LEU A 238 -6.98 4.47 5.96
CA LEU A 238 -8.12 5.27 6.42
C LEU A 238 -9.40 4.85 5.69
N SER A 239 -10.45 4.53 6.44
CA SER A 239 -11.70 4.01 5.89
C SER A 239 -12.94 4.84 6.21
N THR A 240 -12.90 5.77 7.18
CA THR A 240 -14.07 6.50 7.69
C THR A 240 -13.99 8.00 7.54
N ARG A 241 -15.17 8.65 7.48
CA ARG A 241 -15.30 10.12 7.56
C ARG A 241 -14.82 10.67 8.90
N GLU A 242 -15.09 9.95 9.99
CA GLU A 242 -14.70 10.35 11.34
C GLU A 242 -13.17 10.38 11.48
N GLY A 243 -12.47 9.39 10.94
CA GLY A 243 -11.01 9.39 10.90
C GLY A 243 -10.45 10.51 10.02
N LEU A 244 -11.08 10.78 8.85
CA LEU A 244 -10.72 11.88 7.99
C LEU A 244 -10.89 13.23 8.70
N GLU A 245 -11.98 13.42 9.44
CA GLU A 245 -12.22 14.65 10.19
C GLU A 245 -11.20 14.87 11.30
N ALA A 246 -10.80 13.81 12.02
CA ALA A 246 -9.73 13.89 13.02
C ALA A 246 -8.40 14.33 12.38
N ILE A 247 -8.06 13.83 11.18
CA ILE A 247 -6.88 14.26 10.43
C ILE A 247 -6.97 15.73 10.04
N ARG A 248 -8.14 16.20 9.57
CA ARG A 248 -8.36 17.62 9.22
C ARG A 248 -8.13 18.54 10.41
N GLN A 249 -8.69 18.17 11.57
CA GLN A 249 -8.53 18.93 12.82
C GLN A 249 -7.06 18.99 13.26
N ALA A 250 -6.34 17.88 13.18
CA ALA A 250 -4.93 17.84 13.51
C ALA A 250 -4.09 18.75 12.60
N ARG A 251 -4.34 18.69 11.27
CA ARG A 251 -3.69 19.56 10.29
C ARG A 251 -4.01 21.03 10.49
N GLN A 252 -5.27 21.38 10.79
CA GLN A 252 -5.66 22.75 11.17
C GLN A 252 -4.94 23.23 12.43
N GLY A 253 -4.65 22.31 13.36
CA GLY A 253 -3.81 22.54 14.54
C GLY A 253 -2.30 22.59 14.27
N GLY A 254 -1.87 22.59 12.99
CA GLY A 254 -0.47 22.72 12.57
C GLY A 254 0.36 21.42 12.62
N GLN A 255 -0.28 20.24 12.78
CA GLN A 255 0.43 18.97 12.75
C GLN A 255 0.71 18.51 11.30
N THR A 256 1.88 17.92 11.09
CA THR A 256 2.18 17.17 9.87
C THR A 256 1.59 15.76 9.98
N VAL A 257 0.51 15.54 9.24
CA VAL A 257 -0.20 14.26 9.21
C VAL A 257 -0.32 13.80 7.76
N TRP A 258 0.11 12.58 7.50
CA TRP A 258 -0.05 11.91 6.22
C TRP A 258 -1.22 10.92 6.30
N ALA A 259 -1.99 10.81 5.24
CA ALA A 259 -3.14 9.91 5.15
C ALA A 259 -2.99 8.96 3.97
N GLU A 260 -3.25 7.70 4.23
CA GLU A 260 -3.34 6.63 3.26
C GLU A 260 -4.76 6.07 3.24
N THR A 261 -5.26 5.74 2.07
CA THR A 261 -6.43 4.87 1.91
C THR A 261 -6.10 3.73 0.95
N CYS A 262 -7.09 2.86 0.70
CA CYS A 262 -6.92 1.72 -0.18
C CYS A 262 -8.02 1.67 -1.25
N PRO A 263 -7.78 1.02 -2.41
CA PRO A 263 -8.77 0.92 -3.48
C PRO A 263 -10.13 0.39 -3.02
N GLN A 264 -10.14 -0.59 -2.09
CA GLN A 264 -11.38 -1.16 -1.57
C GLN A 264 -12.28 -0.14 -0.88
N TYR A 265 -11.72 0.84 -0.17
CA TYR A 265 -12.49 1.91 0.48
C TYR A 265 -12.98 3.00 -0.47
N LEU A 266 -12.40 3.05 -1.68
CA LEU A 266 -12.80 3.96 -2.74
C LEU A 266 -13.78 3.34 -3.74
N THR A 267 -14.06 2.03 -3.63
CA THR A 267 -14.80 1.28 -4.66
C THR A 267 -15.93 0.40 -4.14
N LEU A 268 -15.81 -0.09 -2.91
CA LEU A 268 -16.73 -1.06 -2.33
C LEU A 268 -17.49 -0.44 -1.15
N THR A 269 -18.71 -0.92 -0.90
CA THR A 269 -19.51 -0.55 0.26
C THR A 269 -19.79 -1.77 1.13
N ASP A 270 -20.23 -1.54 2.37
CA ASP A 270 -20.58 -2.56 3.35
C ASP A 270 -21.66 -3.56 2.90
N GLN A 271 -22.34 -3.26 1.80
CA GLN A 271 -23.30 -4.18 1.16
C GLN A 271 -22.65 -5.50 0.72
N VAL A 272 -21.33 -5.51 0.45
CA VAL A 272 -20.59 -6.73 0.09
C VAL A 272 -20.63 -7.80 1.20
N TYR A 273 -20.80 -7.40 2.44
CA TYR A 273 -20.90 -8.36 3.56
C TYR A 273 -22.23 -9.12 3.59
N ALA A 274 -23.25 -8.61 2.90
CA ALA A 274 -24.57 -9.25 2.82
C ALA A 274 -24.72 -10.21 1.62
N LEU A 275 -23.65 -10.45 0.87
CA LEU A 275 -23.67 -11.42 -0.24
C LEU A 275 -24.02 -12.82 0.26
N PRO A 276 -24.83 -13.60 -0.51
CA PRO A 276 -25.27 -14.93 -0.11
C PRO A 276 -24.12 -15.93 -0.03
N ASP A 277 -24.41 -17.11 0.48
CA ASP A 277 -23.53 -18.28 0.44
C ASP A 277 -22.12 -18.04 1.06
N PHE A 278 -22.06 -17.20 2.07
CA PHE A 278 -20.81 -16.82 2.74
C PHE A 278 -19.84 -16.00 1.88
N GLU A 279 -20.24 -15.58 0.67
CA GLU A 279 -19.41 -14.76 -0.24
C GLU A 279 -18.92 -13.45 0.38
N GLY A 280 -19.68 -12.89 1.33
CA GLY A 280 -19.28 -11.70 2.10
C GLY A 280 -17.95 -11.86 2.86
N ALA A 281 -17.54 -13.09 3.17
CA ALA A 281 -16.27 -13.36 3.83
C ALA A 281 -15.05 -12.98 2.97
N LYS A 282 -15.19 -13.00 1.64
CA LYS A 282 -14.16 -12.54 0.70
C LYS A 282 -13.74 -11.09 0.92
N PHE A 283 -14.61 -10.27 1.56
CA PHE A 283 -14.44 -8.84 1.76
C PHE A 283 -14.04 -8.47 3.19
N VAL A 284 -13.89 -9.44 4.08
CA VAL A 284 -13.48 -9.18 5.47
C VAL A 284 -12.02 -8.71 5.51
N CYS A 285 -11.84 -7.46 5.96
CA CYS A 285 -10.57 -6.77 6.17
C CYS A 285 -10.68 -5.80 7.34
N SER A 286 -9.59 -5.31 7.86
CA SER A 286 -9.57 -4.34 8.96
C SER A 286 -8.68 -3.15 8.65
N PRO A 287 -9.27 -1.94 8.69
CA PRO A 287 -10.68 -1.62 8.98
C PRO A 287 -11.65 -2.24 7.99
N PRO A 288 -12.95 -2.44 8.36
CA PRO A 288 -13.92 -2.99 7.43
C PRO A 288 -14.27 -2.00 6.31
N ILE A 289 -14.78 -2.54 5.21
CA ILE A 289 -15.40 -1.74 4.14
C ILE A 289 -16.62 -1.03 4.73
N ARG A 290 -16.78 0.25 4.40
CA ARG A 290 -17.72 1.17 5.05
C ARG A 290 -18.93 1.50 4.17
N SER A 291 -19.76 2.39 4.69
CA SER A 291 -20.95 2.89 4.00
C SER A 291 -20.62 3.67 2.72
N GLN A 292 -21.62 3.85 1.86
CA GLN A 292 -21.53 4.72 0.69
C GLN A 292 -21.07 6.15 1.05
N ALA A 293 -21.54 6.68 2.19
CA ALA A 293 -21.19 8.04 2.61
C ALA A 293 -19.71 8.18 3.03
N ASP A 294 -19.11 7.13 3.58
CA ASP A 294 -17.67 7.10 3.88
C ASP A 294 -16.85 7.01 2.60
N LEU A 295 -17.24 6.14 1.68
CA LEU A 295 -16.63 6.00 0.36
C LEU A 295 -16.61 7.34 -0.39
N GLU A 296 -17.74 8.05 -0.45
CA GLU A 296 -17.84 9.35 -1.11
C GLU A 296 -16.95 10.42 -0.46
N ALA A 297 -16.88 10.44 0.88
CA ALA A 297 -16.00 11.35 1.60
C ALA A 297 -14.52 11.10 1.30
N LEU A 298 -14.10 9.83 1.23
CA LEU A 298 -12.73 9.47 0.87
C LEU A 298 -12.38 9.78 -0.59
N ARG A 299 -13.32 9.57 -1.52
CA ARG A 299 -13.16 9.98 -2.93
C ARG A 299 -12.95 11.50 -3.04
N GLN A 300 -13.77 12.30 -2.37
CA GLN A 300 -13.63 13.76 -2.33
C GLN A 300 -12.29 14.18 -1.71
N ALA A 301 -11.87 13.54 -0.62
CA ALA A 301 -10.59 13.81 0.01
C ALA A 301 -9.39 13.45 -0.89
N ALA A 302 -9.47 12.35 -1.64
CA ALA A 302 -8.44 11.98 -2.61
C ALA A 302 -8.34 13.01 -3.76
N GLN A 303 -9.49 13.47 -4.30
CA GLN A 303 -9.55 14.50 -5.33
C GLN A 303 -9.01 15.85 -4.84
N ALA A 304 -9.27 16.19 -3.57
CA ALA A 304 -8.81 17.43 -2.93
C ALA A 304 -7.32 17.39 -2.51
N GLY A 305 -6.64 16.22 -2.65
CA GLY A 305 -5.25 16.03 -2.21
C GLY A 305 -5.09 15.91 -0.69
N GLU A 306 -6.19 15.68 0.04
CA GLU A 306 -6.15 15.47 1.49
C GLU A 306 -5.65 14.05 1.86
N ILE A 307 -5.74 13.10 0.93
CA ILE A 307 -5.12 11.78 0.98
C ILE A 307 -3.89 11.82 0.09
N GLN A 308 -2.73 11.43 0.61
CA GLN A 308 -1.47 11.50 -0.12
C GLN A 308 -1.10 10.19 -0.77
N THR A 309 -1.61 9.07 -0.28
CA THR A 309 -1.21 7.74 -0.75
C THR A 309 -2.42 6.84 -0.90
N VAL A 310 -2.46 6.08 -1.99
CA VAL A 310 -3.35 4.94 -2.14
C VAL A 310 -2.49 3.68 -2.21
N ALA A 311 -2.44 2.93 -1.10
CA ALA A 311 -1.73 1.65 -0.98
C ALA A 311 -2.72 0.48 -1.04
N THR A 312 -2.25 -0.75 -1.02
CA THR A 312 -3.16 -1.90 -1.12
C THR A 312 -3.64 -2.42 0.23
N ASP A 313 -2.78 -2.37 1.24
CA ASP A 313 -2.92 -3.21 2.42
C ASP A 313 -3.06 -4.69 2.01
N HIS A 314 -2.22 -5.11 1.02
CA HIS A 314 -2.26 -6.46 0.48
C HIS A 314 -1.91 -7.48 1.57
N CYS A 315 -2.94 -8.09 2.11
CA CYS A 315 -2.87 -9.15 3.11
C CYS A 315 -3.75 -10.30 2.60
N SER A 316 -3.18 -11.14 1.75
CA SER A 316 -3.93 -12.07 0.92
C SER A 316 -4.20 -13.39 1.65
N PHE A 317 -5.44 -13.82 1.62
CA PHE A 317 -5.89 -15.12 2.12
C PHE A 317 -6.73 -15.79 1.03
N ARG A 318 -6.61 -17.10 0.90
CA ARG A 318 -7.51 -17.87 0.04
C ARG A 318 -8.90 -17.91 0.64
N PHE A 319 -9.92 -17.93 -0.21
CA PHE A 319 -11.28 -18.15 0.27
C PHE A 319 -11.42 -19.56 0.83
N HIS A 320 -11.02 -20.57 0.02
CA HIS A 320 -11.02 -21.95 0.46
C HIS A 320 -9.79 -22.30 1.29
N GLY A 321 -10.03 -22.80 2.50
CA GLY A 321 -9.00 -23.24 3.44
C GLY A 321 -8.48 -22.15 4.37
N GLN A 322 -8.83 -20.88 4.17
CA GLN A 322 -8.46 -19.80 5.08
C GLN A 322 -9.68 -18.96 5.50
N LYS A 323 -10.33 -18.21 4.59
CA LYS A 323 -11.48 -17.38 5.00
C LYS A 323 -12.69 -18.21 5.41
N ASP A 324 -12.88 -19.38 4.82
CA ASP A 324 -13.95 -20.32 5.21
C ASP A 324 -13.76 -20.96 6.59
N LEU A 325 -12.61 -20.81 7.25
CA LEU A 325 -12.44 -21.15 8.66
C LEU A 325 -13.41 -20.39 9.59
N GLY A 326 -13.83 -19.20 9.16
CA GLY A 326 -14.78 -18.37 9.90
C GLY A 326 -16.25 -18.64 9.56
N LYS A 327 -16.60 -19.74 8.91
CA LYS A 327 -17.97 -20.00 8.43
C LYS A 327 -19.01 -20.05 9.58
N GLU A 328 -18.62 -20.57 10.72
CA GLU A 328 -19.48 -20.66 11.91
C GLU A 328 -19.21 -19.52 12.93
N ASP A 329 -18.16 -18.75 12.74
CA ASP A 329 -17.76 -17.65 13.61
C ASP A 329 -16.99 -16.58 12.81
N PHE A 330 -17.65 -15.46 12.51
CA PHE A 330 -17.07 -14.38 11.70
C PHE A 330 -15.74 -13.86 12.23
N SER A 331 -15.50 -13.97 13.55
CA SER A 331 -14.25 -13.49 14.16
C SER A 331 -13.02 -14.35 13.81
N LEU A 332 -13.25 -15.53 13.23
CA LEU A 332 -12.20 -16.43 12.73
C LEU A 332 -11.92 -16.23 11.24
N ILE A 333 -12.68 -15.37 10.54
CA ILE A 333 -12.36 -14.99 9.16
C ILE A 333 -11.08 -14.13 9.21
N PRO A 334 -9.98 -14.55 8.58
CA PRO A 334 -8.78 -13.74 8.57
C PRO A 334 -9.03 -12.40 7.86
N ASN A 335 -8.57 -11.33 8.49
CA ASN A 335 -8.74 -9.96 8.00
C ASN A 335 -7.68 -9.64 6.94
N GLY A 336 -8.09 -9.35 5.73
CA GLY A 336 -7.21 -8.92 4.65
C GLY A 336 -7.73 -9.26 3.27
N LEU A 337 -7.29 -8.49 2.28
CA LEU A 337 -7.71 -8.59 0.87
C LEU A 337 -6.49 -8.70 -0.05
N PRO A 338 -6.59 -9.44 -1.17
CA PRO A 338 -5.64 -9.32 -2.26
C PRO A 338 -5.91 -8.04 -3.05
N GLY A 339 -4.87 -7.34 -3.50
CA GLY A 339 -5.03 -6.10 -4.26
C GLY A 339 -3.78 -5.62 -5.00
N ILE A 340 -2.61 -6.19 -4.70
CA ILE A 340 -1.30 -5.69 -5.15
C ILE A 340 -1.18 -5.59 -6.68
N GLN A 341 -1.75 -6.54 -7.43
CA GLN A 341 -1.78 -6.51 -8.88
C GLN A 341 -2.78 -5.48 -9.42
N HIS A 342 -3.89 -5.32 -8.74
CA HIS A 342 -5.06 -4.63 -9.29
C HIS A 342 -5.13 -3.15 -8.92
N ARG A 343 -4.40 -2.69 -7.89
CA ARG A 343 -4.43 -1.31 -7.41
C ARG A 343 -4.34 -0.27 -8.53
N PRO A 344 -3.32 -0.29 -9.43
CA PRO A 344 -3.22 0.74 -10.45
C PRO A 344 -4.35 0.65 -11.49
N LEU A 345 -4.80 -0.56 -11.81
CA LEU A 345 -5.92 -0.80 -12.73
C LEU A 345 -7.23 -0.22 -12.18
N VAL A 346 -7.53 -0.53 -10.91
CA VAL A 346 -8.74 -0.03 -10.22
C VAL A 346 -8.70 1.48 -10.08
N MET A 347 -7.55 2.05 -9.69
CA MET A 347 -7.40 3.50 -9.55
C MET A 347 -7.50 4.22 -10.89
N TYR A 348 -6.96 3.64 -11.97
CA TYR A 348 -7.13 4.20 -13.31
C TYR A 348 -8.58 4.15 -13.76
N ALA A 349 -9.27 3.00 -13.59
CA ALA A 349 -10.69 2.89 -13.93
C ALA A 349 -11.55 3.89 -13.14
N LEU A 350 -11.30 4.00 -11.83
CA LEU A 350 -11.99 4.93 -10.95
C LEU A 350 -11.79 6.40 -11.41
N SER A 351 -10.57 6.73 -11.86
CA SER A 351 -10.24 8.08 -12.35
C SER A 351 -10.97 8.48 -13.63
N GLN A 352 -11.42 7.51 -14.41
CA GLN A 352 -12.19 7.76 -15.65
C GLN A 352 -13.71 7.81 -15.41
N GLY A 353 -14.17 7.63 -14.17
CA GLY A 353 -15.58 7.55 -13.81
C GLY A 353 -15.88 8.23 -12.48
N ASP A 354 -16.16 7.43 -11.47
CA ASP A 354 -16.76 7.83 -10.20
C ASP A 354 -15.90 8.71 -9.29
N CYS A 355 -14.58 8.73 -9.49
CA CYS A 355 -13.66 9.60 -8.77
C CYS A 355 -12.66 10.21 -9.76
N PRO A 356 -13.09 11.24 -10.54
CA PRO A 356 -12.23 11.84 -11.56
C PRO A 356 -10.92 12.34 -10.98
N LEU A 357 -9.82 11.73 -11.44
CA LEU A 357 -8.47 12.12 -11.10
C LEU A 357 -7.68 12.33 -12.39
N THR A 358 -6.92 13.39 -12.45
CA THR A 358 -5.99 13.59 -13.55
C THR A 358 -4.86 12.56 -13.50
N PRO A 359 -4.19 12.24 -14.63
CA PRO A 359 -3.01 11.39 -14.60
C PRO A 359 -1.93 11.88 -13.62
N SER A 360 -1.80 13.19 -13.43
CA SER A 360 -0.86 13.75 -12.45
C SER A 360 -1.25 13.45 -11.00
N GLN A 361 -2.54 13.50 -10.67
CA GLN A 361 -3.02 13.09 -9.35
C GLN A 361 -2.82 11.57 -9.12
N LEU A 362 -3.03 10.75 -10.15
CA LEU A 362 -2.71 9.32 -10.08
C LEU A 362 -1.22 9.08 -9.85
N CYS A 363 -0.35 9.80 -10.58
CA CYS A 363 1.09 9.75 -10.40
C CYS A 363 1.48 10.15 -8.97
N ALA A 364 0.89 11.24 -8.45
CA ALA A 364 1.13 11.67 -7.08
C ALA A 364 0.75 10.58 -6.07
N LEU A 365 -0.47 10.03 -6.15
CA LEU A 365 -1.00 9.04 -5.21
C LEU A 365 -0.27 7.69 -5.24
N LEU A 366 0.20 7.25 -6.43
CA LEU A 366 0.71 5.90 -6.65
C LEU A 366 2.24 5.82 -6.74
N SER A 367 2.93 6.96 -6.90
CA SER A 367 4.39 6.99 -7.10
C SER A 367 5.09 8.10 -6.31
N GLU A 368 4.78 9.35 -6.60
CA GLU A 368 5.60 10.48 -6.17
C GLU A 368 5.44 10.80 -4.69
N ALA A 369 4.20 10.91 -4.19
CA ALA A 369 3.97 11.22 -2.78
C ALA A 369 4.44 10.07 -1.86
N PRO A 370 4.13 8.78 -2.12
CA PRO A 370 4.70 7.70 -1.34
C PRO A 370 6.24 7.70 -1.37
N ALA A 371 6.88 8.01 -2.50
CA ALA A 371 8.33 8.12 -2.58
C ALA A 371 8.89 9.26 -1.71
N LYS A 372 8.26 10.44 -1.76
CA LYS A 372 8.66 11.61 -0.94
C LYS A 372 8.43 11.35 0.56
N ILE A 373 7.28 10.79 0.91
CA ILE A 373 6.91 10.51 2.30
C ILE A 373 7.87 9.52 2.94
N TYR A 374 8.30 8.51 2.21
CA TYR A 374 9.11 7.43 2.76
C TYR A 374 10.61 7.50 2.43
N GLY A 375 11.10 8.63 1.90
CA GLY A 375 12.52 8.84 1.66
C GLY A 375 13.11 8.01 0.50
N LEU A 376 12.30 7.69 -0.49
CA LEU A 376 12.70 7.02 -1.73
C LEU A 376 12.98 7.99 -2.87
N TYR A 377 12.38 9.20 -2.80
CA TYR A 377 12.54 10.25 -3.81
C TYR A 377 13.90 10.92 -3.71
N PRO A 378 14.58 11.32 -4.85
CA PRO A 378 14.11 11.16 -6.23
C PRO A 378 14.52 9.84 -6.89
N ARG A 379 15.20 8.94 -6.16
CA ARG A 379 15.66 7.66 -6.71
C ARG A 379 14.52 6.85 -7.32
N LYS A 380 13.38 6.78 -6.63
CA LYS A 380 12.12 6.15 -7.04
C LYS A 380 11.02 7.20 -7.10
N GLY A 381 9.96 6.92 -7.85
CA GLY A 381 8.78 7.79 -7.93
C GLY A 381 8.98 9.09 -8.70
N SER A 382 10.03 9.22 -9.50
CA SER A 382 10.30 10.40 -10.33
C SER A 382 10.68 10.05 -11.76
N LEU A 383 10.51 11.03 -12.68
CA LEU A 383 11.04 10.99 -14.03
C LEU A 383 12.19 12.01 -14.17
N GLU A 384 13.10 12.03 -13.19
CA GLU A 384 14.26 12.93 -13.20
C GLU A 384 15.52 12.22 -13.70
N VAL A 385 16.43 12.98 -14.31
CA VAL A 385 17.75 12.46 -14.70
C VAL A 385 18.50 11.99 -13.44
N GLY A 386 19.00 10.77 -13.48
CA GLY A 386 19.67 10.12 -12.34
C GLY A 386 18.77 9.21 -11.50
N ALA A 387 17.44 9.33 -11.60
CA ALA A 387 16.51 8.37 -11.00
C ALA A 387 16.71 6.96 -11.56
N ASP A 388 16.26 5.95 -10.84
CA ASP A 388 16.22 4.59 -11.37
C ASP A 388 15.31 4.55 -12.61
N GLY A 389 15.68 3.76 -13.61
CA GLY A 389 14.90 3.59 -14.84
C GLY A 389 13.66 2.72 -14.61
N ASP A 390 12.83 3.12 -13.64
CA ASP A 390 11.56 2.49 -13.28
C ASP A 390 10.44 3.24 -14.00
N LEU A 391 9.89 2.63 -15.03
CA LEU A 391 8.89 3.27 -15.89
C LEU A 391 7.68 2.35 -16.08
N VAL A 392 6.49 2.95 -16.12
CA VAL A 392 5.26 2.30 -16.56
C VAL A 392 4.77 2.99 -17.83
N ILE A 393 4.86 2.32 -18.96
CA ILE A 393 4.23 2.73 -20.21
C ILE A 393 2.80 2.21 -20.17
N TRP A 394 1.87 3.10 -19.86
CA TRP A 394 0.45 2.79 -19.68
C TRP A 394 -0.32 3.08 -20.96
N ASP A 395 -0.98 2.07 -21.51
CA ASP A 395 -1.84 2.26 -22.67
C ASP A 395 -3.29 2.54 -22.21
N PRO A 396 -3.79 3.77 -22.42
CA PRO A 396 -5.16 4.12 -22.02
C PRO A 396 -6.25 3.44 -22.85
N ASN A 397 -5.88 2.80 -23.95
CA ASN A 397 -6.80 2.13 -24.89
C ASN A 397 -6.64 0.59 -24.90
N ALA A 398 -5.92 0.04 -23.93
CA ALA A 398 -5.77 -1.41 -23.73
C ALA A 398 -6.71 -1.89 -22.60
N PRO A 399 -8.01 -2.11 -22.88
CA PRO A 399 -8.96 -2.46 -21.84
C PRO A 399 -8.70 -3.86 -21.29
N VAL A 400 -8.90 -4.03 -19.99
CA VAL A 400 -8.81 -5.31 -19.30
C VAL A 400 -9.96 -5.46 -18.32
N THR A 401 -10.45 -6.69 -18.16
CA THR A 401 -11.42 -7.03 -17.10
C THR A 401 -10.69 -7.83 -16.04
N ILE A 402 -10.73 -7.37 -14.79
CA ILE A 402 -10.12 -8.07 -13.66
C ILE A 402 -10.89 -9.38 -13.40
N ARG A 403 -10.15 -10.49 -13.34
CA ARG A 403 -10.69 -11.81 -13.01
C ARG A 403 -9.69 -12.60 -12.19
N ALA A 404 -10.19 -13.29 -11.18
CA ALA A 404 -9.37 -14.13 -10.32
C ALA A 404 -8.57 -15.19 -11.09
N LYS A 405 -9.18 -15.78 -12.13
CA LYS A 405 -8.51 -16.80 -12.96
C LYS A 405 -7.32 -16.30 -13.79
N ASP A 406 -7.22 -14.99 -14.00
CA ASP A 406 -6.20 -14.34 -14.84
C ASP A 406 -5.14 -13.61 -14.01
N GLN A 407 -5.29 -13.59 -12.67
CA GLN A 407 -4.36 -12.91 -11.77
C GLN A 407 -3.11 -13.76 -11.45
N LEU A 408 -2.04 -13.08 -11.08
CA LEU A 408 -0.81 -13.69 -10.59
C LEU A 408 -0.75 -13.82 -9.06
N GLN A 409 -1.65 -13.13 -8.36
CA GLN A 409 -1.82 -13.27 -6.91
C GLN A 409 -2.23 -14.71 -6.57
N ALA A 410 -1.70 -15.27 -5.48
CA ALA A 410 -1.90 -16.67 -5.11
C ALA A 410 -3.25 -16.97 -4.44
N THR A 411 -4.23 -16.07 -4.57
CA THR A 411 -5.59 -16.24 -4.06
C THR A 411 -6.53 -16.81 -5.13
N ASP A 412 -7.57 -17.49 -4.67
CA ASP A 412 -8.62 -18.09 -5.52
C ASP A 412 -9.79 -17.13 -5.80
N TYR A 413 -9.69 -15.87 -5.38
CA TYR A 413 -10.63 -14.79 -5.65
C TYR A 413 -9.94 -13.44 -5.75
N THR A 414 -10.67 -12.42 -6.21
CA THR A 414 -10.29 -11.00 -6.10
C THR A 414 -11.52 -10.19 -5.66
N PRO A 415 -11.36 -9.16 -4.80
CA PRO A 415 -12.47 -8.29 -4.44
C PRO A 415 -12.96 -7.42 -5.61
N PHE A 416 -12.20 -7.38 -6.71
CA PHE A 416 -12.49 -6.59 -7.91
C PHE A 416 -12.94 -7.45 -9.09
N GLU A 417 -13.50 -8.65 -8.84
CA GLU A 417 -13.95 -9.55 -9.90
C GLU A 417 -14.95 -8.87 -10.84
N GLY A 418 -14.69 -8.95 -12.15
CA GLY A 418 -15.54 -8.36 -13.17
C GLY A 418 -15.34 -6.86 -13.44
N TRP A 419 -14.44 -6.17 -12.71
CA TRP A 419 -14.17 -4.76 -12.95
C TRP A 419 -13.54 -4.54 -14.32
N ALA A 420 -14.16 -3.65 -15.11
CA ALA A 420 -13.66 -3.23 -16.41
C ALA A 420 -12.71 -2.02 -16.23
N CYS A 421 -11.48 -2.19 -16.67
CA CYS A 421 -10.46 -1.14 -16.66
C CYS A 421 -10.20 -0.71 -18.10
N PRO A 422 -10.33 0.58 -18.45
CA PRO A 422 -10.21 1.05 -19.83
C PRO A 422 -8.78 1.05 -20.36
N GLY A 423 -7.78 0.96 -19.50
CA GLY A 423 -6.36 0.94 -19.85
C GLY A 423 -5.56 0.03 -18.94
N SER A 424 -4.34 -0.31 -19.36
CA SER A 424 -3.46 -1.21 -18.60
C SER A 424 -1.97 -0.93 -18.89
N PRO A 425 -1.03 -1.42 -18.05
CA PRO A 425 0.39 -1.30 -18.31
C PRO A 425 0.77 -2.18 -19.52
N ARG A 426 1.27 -1.54 -20.57
CA ARG A 426 1.81 -2.23 -21.76
C ARG A 426 3.23 -2.73 -21.52
N THR A 427 4.07 -1.87 -20.93
CA THR A 427 5.47 -2.18 -20.63
C THR A 427 5.85 -1.61 -19.28
N VAL A 428 6.51 -2.42 -18.46
CA VAL A 428 7.06 -1.98 -17.17
C VAL A 428 8.57 -2.22 -17.17
N LEU A 429 9.33 -1.16 -16.89
CA LEU A 429 10.76 -1.24 -16.68
C LEU A 429 11.08 -1.15 -15.19
N LEU A 430 11.99 -2.00 -14.73
CA LEU A 430 12.60 -1.95 -13.41
C LEU A 430 14.11 -1.78 -13.56
N ARG A 431 14.65 -0.67 -13.07
CA ARG A 431 16.07 -0.32 -13.20
C ARG A 431 16.58 -0.51 -14.64
N GLY A 432 15.80 0.02 -15.59
CA GLY A 432 16.15 -0.01 -17.02
C GLY A 432 16.07 -1.39 -17.67
N GLN A 433 15.40 -2.37 -17.09
CA GLN A 433 15.10 -3.65 -17.75
C GLN A 433 13.60 -3.85 -17.87
N ILE A 434 13.17 -4.31 -19.04
CA ILE A 434 11.76 -4.66 -19.25
C ILE A 434 11.43 -5.87 -18.38
N ARG A 435 10.44 -5.71 -17.51
CA ARG A 435 9.95 -6.74 -16.59
C ARG A 435 8.51 -7.15 -16.90
N VAL A 436 7.78 -6.28 -17.58
CA VAL A 436 6.44 -6.61 -18.11
C VAL A 436 6.38 -6.12 -19.55
N GLN A 437 5.85 -6.97 -20.41
CA GLN A 437 5.54 -6.62 -21.79
C GLN A 437 4.22 -7.28 -22.19
N ASP A 438 3.29 -6.47 -22.70
CA ASP A 438 1.97 -6.92 -23.18
C ASP A 438 1.23 -7.82 -22.17
N GLY A 439 1.23 -7.41 -20.90
CA GLY A 439 0.58 -8.11 -19.79
C GLY A 439 1.33 -9.32 -19.23
N GLN A 440 2.48 -9.67 -19.80
CA GLN A 440 3.28 -10.81 -19.34
C GLN A 440 4.48 -10.35 -18.50
N VAL A 441 4.64 -10.94 -17.31
CA VAL A 441 5.82 -10.74 -16.47
C VAL A 441 6.96 -11.58 -16.99
N LEU A 442 8.05 -10.92 -17.38
CA LEU A 442 9.25 -11.55 -17.90
C LEU A 442 10.22 -11.92 -16.77
N GLU A 443 10.96 -12.99 -17.00
CA GLU A 443 12.09 -13.34 -16.14
C GLU A 443 13.17 -12.23 -16.17
N GLY A 444 13.90 -12.07 -15.07
CA GLY A 444 14.92 -11.03 -14.95
C GLY A 444 15.67 -11.12 -13.63
N PHE A 445 16.44 -10.10 -13.33
CA PHE A 445 17.18 -10.03 -12.07
C PHE A 445 16.20 -9.83 -10.89
N PRO A 446 16.54 -10.31 -9.70
CA PRO A 446 15.74 -10.10 -8.51
C PRO A 446 15.69 -8.61 -8.11
N GLY A 447 14.63 -8.24 -7.45
CA GLY A 447 14.49 -6.95 -6.78
C GLY A 447 15.56 -6.76 -5.71
N GLN A 448 15.81 -5.52 -5.37
CA GLN A 448 16.81 -5.12 -4.38
C GLN A 448 16.13 -4.46 -3.18
N PHE A 449 16.72 -4.64 -2.01
CA PHE A 449 16.40 -3.80 -0.87
C PHE A 449 16.82 -2.36 -1.15
N ILE A 450 15.90 -1.41 -0.95
CA ILE A 450 16.14 0.01 -1.14
C ILE A 450 16.24 0.67 0.25
N PRO A 451 17.45 0.93 0.73
CA PRO A 451 17.63 1.65 1.98
C PRO A 451 17.13 3.09 1.83
N ARG A 452 16.49 3.59 2.87
CA ARG A 452 15.93 4.93 2.93
C ARG A 452 16.69 5.77 3.95
N SER A 453 16.65 7.10 3.79
CA SER A 453 17.20 8.05 4.75
C SER A 453 16.09 8.64 5.60
N THR A 454 16.40 8.99 6.84
CA THR A 454 15.54 9.83 7.69
C THR A 454 15.41 11.22 7.07
N ARG A 455 14.37 11.94 7.42
CA ARG A 455 14.07 13.28 6.92
C ARG A 455 14.84 14.36 7.68
#